data_8749e4aec83272e4502658f699debeb3
#
_entry.id   8749e4aec83272e4502658f699debeb3
#
_cell.length_a   1.000
_cell.length_b   1.000
_cell.length_c   1.000
_cell.angle_alpha   90.00
_cell.angle_beta   90.00
_cell.angle_gamma   90.00
#
_symmetry.space_group_name_H-M   'P 1'
#
loop_
_entity.id
_entity.type
_entity.pdbx_description
1 polymer ?
#
loop_
_entity_poly.entity_id
_entity_poly.type
_entity_poly.pdbx_seq_one_letter_code
_entity_poly.pdbx_strand_id
1 'polypeptide(L)'
;MIHASKRMAAVGGNIGNAALDLLNAPTPDFYVLEISSFQLETTYSLRAKIATVLNISPDHLDRHKTLENYAQTKQRIYNHCETAIWNRDDPNTHPDPHRLKPQKILSFGLEKISSDSPEFGLLQLNKKIFLSQGERCLIPVYRL
;
A
#
# COMPACT_ATOMS: atom_id res chain seq x y z
N MET A 1 -2.95 1.47 -14.29
CA MET A 1 -3.86 0.31 -14.02
C MET A 1 -5.30 0.75 -13.88
N ILE A 2 -5.67 1.68 -12.96
CA ILE A 2 -7.08 2.12 -12.80
C ILE A 2 -7.64 2.68 -14.11
N HIS A 3 -6.91 3.57 -14.79
CA HIS A 3 -7.35 4.09 -16.10
C HIS A 3 -7.49 3.00 -17.19
N ALA A 4 -6.68 1.94 -17.14
CA ALA A 4 -6.83 0.82 -18.06
C ALA A 4 -8.12 0.03 -17.87
N SER A 5 -8.75 0.12 -16.69
CA SER A 5 -10.07 -0.45 -16.40
C SER A 5 -11.24 0.49 -16.75
N LYS A 6 -10.99 1.59 -17.46
CA LYS A 6 -11.96 2.66 -17.77
C LYS A 6 -12.56 3.33 -16.53
N ARG A 7 -11.85 3.30 -15.41
CA ARG A 7 -12.23 3.99 -14.17
C ARG A 7 -11.43 5.28 -14.01
N MET A 8 -12.07 6.29 -13.41
CA MET A 8 -11.41 7.54 -13.08
C MET A 8 -10.70 7.46 -11.73
N ALA A 9 -9.47 7.96 -11.66
CA ALA A 9 -8.73 8.09 -10.43
C ALA A 9 -8.19 9.51 -10.28
N ALA A 10 -8.37 10.09 -9.09
CA ALA A 10 -7.66 11.29 -8.66
C ALA A 10 -6.49 10.87 -7.78
N VAL A 11 -5.30 11.37 -8.09
CA VAL A 11 -4.04 11.01 -7.44
C VAL A 11 -3.41 12.25 -6.83
N GLY A 12 -3.00 12.16 -5.57
CA GLY A 12 -2.37 13.28 -4.87
C GLY A 12 -2.05 12.96 -3.42
N GLY A 13 -1.93 13.98 -2.58
CA GLY A 13 -1.62 13.86 -1.17
C GLY A 13 -0.33 14.57 -0.81
N ASN A 14 0.63 13.86 -0.23
CA ASN A 14 1.96 14.42 0.07
C ASN A 14 2.79 14.66 -1.20
N ILE A 15 2.49 13.93 -2.28
CA ILE A 15 3.12 14.09 -3.60
C ILE A 15 2.05 14.52 -4.60
N GLY A 16 2.40 15.42 -5.50
CA GLY A 16 1.51 15.94 -6.52
C GLY A 16 0.51 16.96 -5.99
N ASN A 17 -0.76 16.85 -6.37
CA ASN A 17 -1.81 17.76 -5.90
C ASN A 17 -2.14 17.50 -4.43
N ALA A 18 -2.35 18.55 -3.65
CA ALA A 18 -2.79 18.40 -2.27
C ALA A 18 -4.12 17.63 -2.21
N ALA A 19 -4.29 16.80 -1.18
CA ALA A 19 -5.47 15.93 -1.08
C ALA A 19 -6.80 16.72 -1.15
N LEU A 20 -6.86 17.91 -0.55
CA LEU A 20 -8.06 18.75 -0.58
C LEU A 20 -8.33 19.36 -1.96
N ASP A 21 -7.29 19.63 -2.74
CA ASP A 21 -7.44 20.19 -4.08
C ASP A 21 -8.09 19.19 -5.06
N LEU A 22 -7.99 17.90 -4.76
CA LEU A 22 -8.66 16.86 -5.55
C LEU A 22 -10.19 16.95 -5.48
N LEU A 23 -10.74 17.62 -4.48
CA LEU A 23 -12.18 17.85 -4.32
C LEU A 23 -12.72 18.93 -5.25
N ASN A 24 -11.86 19.74 -5.84
CA ASN A 24 -12.25 20.81 -6.80
C ASN A 24 -12.55 20.25 -8.21
N ALA A 25 -12.25 18.98 -8.46
CA ALA A 25 -12.52 18.28 -9.72
C ALA A 25 -13.77 17.39 -9.60
N PRO A 26 -14.34 16.92 -10.73
CA PRO A 26 -15.42 15.95 -10.69
C PRO A 26 -15.04 14.71 -9.88
N THR A 27 -16.00 14.18 -9.10
CA THR A 27 -15.79 13.04 -8.22
C THR A 27 -15.29 11.82 -9.02
N PRO A 28 -14.08 11.30 -8.72
CA PRO A 28 -13.57 10.11 -9.39
C PRO A 28 -14.15 8.83 -8.81
N ASP A 29 -13.95 7.69 -9.49
CA ASP A 29 -14.24 6.37 -8.92
C ASP A 29 -13.32 6.04 -7.73
N PHE A 30 -12.07 6.56 -7.77
CA PHE A 30 -11.06 6.30 -6.74
C PHE A 30 -10.22 7.53 -6.44
N TYR A 31 -9.96 7.78 -5.17
CA TYR A 31 -8.87 8.62 -4.70
C TYR A 31 -7.68 7.73 -4.36
N VAL A 32 -6.52 8.03 -4.91
CA VAL A 32 -5.24 7.38 -4.60
C VAL A 32 -4.36 8.41 -3.92
N LEU A 33 -4.17 8.26 -2.61
CA LEU A 33 -3.46 9.23 -1.80
C LEU A 33 -2.13 8.67 -1.33
N GLU A 34 -1.06 9.41 -1.54
CA GLU A 34 0.21 9.20 -0.86
C GLU A 34 0.20 10.08 0.41
N ILE A 35 0.50 9.47 1.57
CA ILE A 35 0.38 10.13 2.86
C ILE A 35 1.69 9.99 3.63
N SER A 36 2.27 11.12 4.03
CA SER A 36 3.48 11.13 4.86
C SER A 36 3.21 10.71 6.30
N SER A 37 4.29 10.33 7.02
CA SER A 37 4.19 10.05 8.45
C SER A 37 3.68 11.25 9.24
N PHE A 38 4.07 12.46 8.87
CA PHE A 38 3.61 13.70 9.52
C PHE A 38 2.10 13.92 9.37
N GLN A 39 1.56 13.65 8.18
CA GLN A 39 0.12 13.73 7.97
C GLN A 39 -0.62 12.64 8.76
N LEU A 40 -0.06 11.43 8.85
CA LEU A 40 -0.64 10.33 9.62
C LEU A 40 -0.66 10.61 11.14
N GLU A 41 0.27 11.42 11.67
CA GLU A 41 0.24 11.82 13.08
C GLU A 41 -1.06 12.54 13.47
N THR A 42 -1.64 13.28 12.55
CA THR A 42 -2.84 14.10 12.77
C THR A 42 -4.09 13.56 12.07
N THR A 43 -3.98 12.41 11.40
CA THR A 43 -5.10 11.80 10.68
C THR A 43 -5.73 10.68 11.53
N TYR A 44 -6.99 10.87 11.94
CA TYR A 44 -7.70 9.95 12.85
C TYR A 44 -8.92 9.29 12.22
N SER A 45 -9.56 9.92 11.25
CA SER A 45 -10.84 9.49 10.68
C SER A 45 -10.75 8.87 9.29
N LEU A 46 -9.53 8.65 8.79
CA LEU A 46 -9.33 8.00 7.48
C LEU A 46 -9.87 6.57 7.52
N ARG A 47 -10.71 6.25 6.54
CA ARG A 47 -11.27 4.92 6.32
C ARG A 47 -10.98 4.48 4.90
N ALA A 48 -9.74 4.06 4.67
CA ALA A 48 -9.32 3.62 3.36
C ALA A 48 -9.96 2.27 3.00
N LYS A 49 -10.39 2.09 1.76
CA LYS A 49 -10.74 0.76 1.25
C LYS A 49 -9.52 -0.14 1.19
N ILE A 50 -8.40 0.42 0.71
CA ILE A 50 -7.12 -0.27 0.63
C ILE A 50 -6.06 0.66 1.21
N ALA A 51 -5.25 0.15 2.11
CA ALA A 51 -4.10 0.84 2.66
C ALA A 51 -2.84 -0.01 2.47
N THR A 52 -1.71 0.63 2.16
CA THR A 52 -0.43 -0.07 2.02
C THR A 52 0.72 0.74 2.58
N VAL A 53 1.68 0.05 3.20
CA VAL A 53 3.02 0.55 3.49
C VAL A 53 3.98 -0.21 2.60
N LEU A 54 4.68 0.49 1.70
CA LEU A 54 5.54 -0.14 0.70
C LEU A 54 6.86 -0.61 1.28
N ASN A 55 7.48 0.22 2.11
CA ASN A 55 8.71 -0.09 2.84
C ASN A 55 8.87 0.89 4.01
N ILE A 56 9.75 0.53 4.95
CA ILE A 56 10.15 1.38 6.07
C ILE A 56 11.68 1.33 6.19
N SER A 57 12.32 2.39 5.79
CA SER A 57 13.75 2.63 5.99
C SER A 57 13.96 3.80 6.95
N PRO A 58 15.07 3.87 7.68
CA PRO A 58 15.35 4.97 8.59
C PRO A 58 15.25 6.32 7.88
N ASP A 59 14.30 7.14 8.31
CA ASP A 59 14.08 8.49 7.82
C ASP A 59 13.37 9.31 8.91
N HIS A 60 13.56 10.63 8.89
CA HIS A 60 12.93 11.55 9.84
C HIS A 60 13.12 11.18 11.33
N LEU A 61 14.27 10.57 11.69
CA LEU A 61 14.54 10.14 13.07
C LEU A 61 14.76 11.30 14.03
N ASP A 62 15.06 12.49 13.55
CA ASP A 62 15.03 13.74 14.30
C ASP A 62 13.64 13.98 14.92
N ARG A 63 12.58 13.65 14.19
CA ARG A 63 11.17 13.77 14.62
C ARG A 63 10.69 12.53 15.38
N HIS A 64 10.82 11.35 14.77
CA HIS A 64 10.24 10.12 15.30
C HIS A 64 11.07 9.44 16.39
N LYS A 65 12.35 9.86 16.56
CA LYS A 65 13.34 9.39 17.55
C LYS A 65 13.85 7.97 17.26
N THR A 66 13.00 7.03 16.90
CA THR A 66 13.37 5.64 16.62
C THR A 66 12.71 5.14 15.34
N LEU A 67 13.30 4.12 14.71
CA LEU A 67 12.70 3.45 13.56
C LEU A 67 11.36 2.80 13.93
N GLU A 68 11.25 2.28 15.14
CA GLU A 68 10.02 1.69 15.65
C GLU A 68 8.87 2.71 15.72
N ASN A 69 9.12 3.88 16.30
CA ASN A 69 8.13 4.97 16.34
C ASN A 69 7.73 5.43 14.93
N TYR A 70 8.69 5.52 14.03
CA TYR A 70 8.43 5.85 12.63
C TYR A 70 7.54 4.80 11.96
N ALA A 71 7.87 3.51 12.14
CA ALA A 71 7.07 2.39 11.63
C ALA A 71 5.64 2.42 12.19
N GLN A 72 5.50 2.57 13.51
CA GLN A 72 4.19 2.68 14.17
C GLN A 72 3.36 3.85 13.64
N THR A 73 4.01 4.98 13.38
CA THR A 73 3.33 6.15 12.80
C THR A 73 2.85 5.85 11.38
N LYS A 74 3.69 5.25 10.53
CA LYS A 74 3.29 4.86 9.17
C LYS A 74 2.20 3.79 9.16
N GLN A 75 2.24 2.84 10.08
CA GLN A 75 1.21 1.80 10.21
C GLN A 75 -0.16 2.35 10.60
N ARG A 76 -0.28 3.59 11.08
CA ARG A 76 -1.58 4.24 11.33
C ARG A 76 -2.45 4.33 10.08
N ILE A 77 -1.87 4.25 8.87
CA ILE A 77 -2.63 4.19 7.62
C ILE A 77 -3.58 2.99 7.57
N TYR A 78 -3.29 1.94 8.32
CA TYR A 78 -4.13 0.75 8.41
C TYR A 78 -5.32 0.92 9.37
N ASN A 79 -5.39 2.02 10.13
CA ASN A 79 -6.51 2.27 11.03
C ASN A 79 -7.81 2.32 10.22
N HIS A 80 -8.74 1.46 10.61
CA HIS A 80 -10.09 1.38 9.99
C HIS A 80 -10.10 1.09 8.49
N CYS A 81 -9.01 0.61 7.89
CA CYS A 81 -9.03 0.17 6.50
C CYS A 81 -9.77 -1.16 6.34
N GLU A 82 -10.38 -1.37 5.16
CA GLU A 82 -10.99 -2.65 4.84
C GLU A 82 -9.92 -3.70 4.50
N THR A 83 -8.95 -3.34 3.67
CA THR A 83 -7.84 -4.22 3.27
C THR A 83 -6.50 -3.56 3.55
N ALA A 84 -5.67 -4.20 4.36
CA ALA A 84 -4.27 -3.85 4.54
C ALA A 84 -3.40 -4.67 3.57
N ILE A 85 -2.46 -4.00 2.91
CA ILE A 85 -1.47 -4.66 2.05
C ILE A 85 -0.08 -4.31 2.59
N TRP A 86 0.74 -5.32 2.87
CA TRP A 86 2.08 -5.14 3.43
C TRP A 86 3.15 -5.83 2.58
N ASN A 87 4.40 -5.44 2.78
CA ASN A 87 5.56 -5.97 2.07
C ASN A 87 6.21 -7.10 2.87
N ARG A 88 6.21 -8.33 2.35
CA ARG A 88 6.87 -9.49 3.00
C ARG A 88 8.39 -9.36 3.11
N ASP A 89 8.98 -8.59 2.20
CA ASP A 89 10.43 -8.35 2.19
C ASP A 89 10.84 -7.30 3.26
N ASP A 90 9.86 -6.64 3.92
CA ASP A 90 10.07 -5.68 5.01
C ASP A 90 9.06 -5.90 6.15
N PRO A 91 9.42 -6.66 7.17
CA PRO A 91 8.52 -6.98 8.29
C PRO A 91 7.97 -5.76 9.04
N ASN A 92 8.67 -4.61 9.01
CA ASN A 92 8.21 -3.39 9.67
C ASN A 92 6.92 -2.82 9.03
N THR A 93 6.58 -3.28 7.83
CA THR A 93 5.34 -2.88 7.13
C THR A 93 4.12 -3.70 7.54
N HIS A 94 4.31 -4.83 8.26
CA HIS A 94 3.21 -5.69 8.68
C HIS A 94 2.29 -4.97 9.68
N PRO A 95 0.96 -4.97 9.49
CA PRO A 95 0.03 -4.41 10.47
C PRO A 95 0.21 -5.09 11.83
N ASP A 96 0.39 -4.31 12.90
CA ASP A 96 0.47 -4.84 14.26
C ASP A 96 -0.87 -5.48 14.66
N PRO A 97 -0.94 -6.82 14.87
CA PRO A 97 -2.19 -7.52 15.15
C PRO A 97 -2.80 -7.17 16.51
N HIS A 98 -2.00 -6.63 17.43
CA HIS A 98 -2.47 -6.20 18.74
C HIS A 98 -3.17 -4.84 18.73
N ARG A 99 -2.87 -4.01 17.73
CA ARG A 99 -3.35 -2.63 17.61
C ARG A 99 -4.32 -2.43 16.46
N LEU A 100 -4.16 -3.21 15.38
CA LEU A 100 -4.82 -2.98 14.10
C LEU A 100 -5.60 -4.24 13.70
N LYS A 101 -6.85 -4.07 13.29
CA LYS A 101 -7.74 -5.18 12.90
C LYS A 101 -8.39 -4.89 11.54
N PRO A 102 -7.62 -4.86 10.44
CA PRO A 102 -8.21 -4.77 9.12
C PRO A 102 -9.07 -6.00 8.84
N GLN A 103 -10.11 -5.85 8.03
CA GLN A 103 -11.00 -6.98 7.68
C GLN A 103 -10.26 -8.03 6.84
N LYS A 104 -9.32 -7.58 6.03
CA LYS A 104 -8.50 -8.43 5.17
C LYS A 104 -7.04 -7.98 5.20
N ILE A 105 -6.13 -8.94 5.27
CA ILE A 105 -4.69 -8.69 5.14
C ILE A 105 -4.21 -9.44 3.91
N LEU A 106 -3.49 -8.73 3.05
CA LEU A 106 -2.79 -9.25 1.88
C LEU A 106 -1.33 -8.84 1.97
N SER A 107 -0.48 -9.51 1.22
CA SER A 107 0.92 -9.16 1.13
C SER A 107 1.40 -9.10 -0.32
N PHE A 108 2.52 -8.43 -0.51
CA PHE A 108 3.33 -8.52 -1.72
C PHE A 108 4.79 -8.73 -1.34
N GLY A 109 5.58 -9.25 -2.27
CA GLY A 109 7.02 -9.48 -2.08
C GLY A 109 7.65 -10.11 -3.31
N LEU A 110 8.97 -10.22 -3.30
CA LEU A 110 9.75 -10.81 -4.39
C LEU A 110 9.81 -12.34 -4.28
N GLU A 111 9.59 -12.88 -3.08
CA GLU A 111 9.62 -14.32 -2.87
C GLU A 111 8.49 -15.02 -3.61
N LYS A 112 8.79 -16.25 -4.04
CA LYS A 112 7.83 -17.14 -4.69
C LYS A 112 6.70 -17.48 -3.72
N ILE A 113 5.47 -17.34 -4.18
CA ILE A 113 4.27 -17.62 -3.38
C ILE A 113 3.78 -19.06 -3.66
N SER A 114 3.14 -19.67 -2.66
CA SER A 114 2.43 -20.94 -2.86
C SER A 114 1.23 -20.74 -3.78
N SER A 115 0.86 -21.79 -4.53
CA SER A 115 -0.20 -21.77 -5.54
C SER A 115 -1.54 -21.22 -5.06
N ASP A 116 -1.89 -21.53 -3.82
CA ASP A 116 -3.21 -21.22 -3.25
C ASP A 116 -3.26 -19.87 -2.47
N SER A 117 -2.16 -19.13 -2.50
CA SER A 117 -2.10 -17.86 -1.78
C SER A 117 -2.81 -16.74 -2.53
N PRO A 118 -3.66 -15.93 -1.90
CA PRO A 118 -4.25 -14.73 -2.50
C PRO A 118 -3.24 -13.58 -2.63
N GLU A 119 -2.00 -13.79 -2.26
CA GLU A 119 -0.93 -12.80 -2.15
C GLU A 119 -0.32 -12.45 -3.50
N PHE A 120 0.34 -11.31 -3.55
CA PHE A 120 1.03 -10.82 -4.75
C PHE A 120 2.52 -11.12 -4.68
N GLY A 121 3.10 -11.52 -5.81
CA GLY A 121 4.52 -11.85 -5.90
C GLY A 121 5.01 -12.00 -7.33
N LEU A 122 6.20 -12.61 -7.46
CA LEU A 122 6.77 -12.95 -8.75
C LEU A 122 6.57 -14.43 -9.06
N LEU A 123 6.11 -14.71 -10.27
CA LEU A 123 5.99 -16.06 -10.81
C LEU A 123 6.87 -16.19 -12.03
N GLN A 124 7.73 -17.19 -12.06
CA GLN A 124 8.51 -17.56 -13.24
C GLN A 124 7.79 -18.63 -14.03
N LEU A 125 7.45 -18.33 -15.28
CA LEU A 125 6.83 -19.26 -16.22
C LEU A 125 7.56 -19.17 -17.57
N ASN A 126 8.01 -20.33 -18.10
CA ASN A 126 8.69 -20.41 -19.41
C ASN A 126 9.84 -19.39 -19.55
N LYS A 127 10.72 -19.30 -18.55
CA LYS A 127 11.86 -18.35 -18.48
C LYS A 127 11.47 -16.86 -18.46
N LYS A 128 10.20 -16.53 -18.31
CA LYS A 128 9.71 -15.16 -18.16
C LYS A 128 9.22 -14.95 -16.73
N ILE A 129 9.40 -13.73 -16.24
CA ILE A 129 8.95 -13.32 -14.89
C ILE A 129 7.69 -12.49 -15.03
N PHE A 130 6.70 -12.78 -14.22
CA PHE A 130 5.42 -12.09 -14.16
C PHE A 130 5.16 -11.60 -12.76
N LEU A 131 4.51 -10.43 -12.63
CA LEU A 131 3.73 -10.15 -11.43
C LEU A 131 2.54 -11.11 -11.41
N SER A 132 2.30 -11.70 -10.26
CA SER A 132 1.25 -12.70 -10.08
C SER A 132 0.44 -12.45 -8.81
N GLN A 133 -0.75 -13.03 -8.79
CA GLN A 133 -1.53 -13.25 -7.58
C GLN A 133 -1.74 -14.76 -7.46
N GLY A 134 -1.08 -15.39 -6.51
CA GLY A 134 -0.93 -16.85 -6.52
C GLY A 134 -0.36 -17.34 -7.85
N GLU A 135 -0.98 -18.32 -8.47
CA GLU A 135 -0.60 -18.84 -9.81
C GLU A 135 -1.10 -17.99 -10.98
N ARG A 136 -1.94 -17.00 -10.72
CA ARG A 136 -2.48 -16.15 -11.78
C ARG A 136 -1.44 -15.13 -12.23
N CYS A 137 -0.90 -15.27 -13.43
CA CYS A 137 -0.08 -14.25 -14.08
C CYS A 137 -0.91 -12.99 -14.35
N LEU A 138 -0.40 -11.83 -13.91
CA LEU A 138 -1.06 -10.53 -14.12
C LEU A 138 -0.38 -9.77 -15.26
N ILE A 139 0.91 -9.46 -15.11
CA ILE A 139 1.66 -8.62 -16.04
C ILE A 139 3.09 -9.16 -16.14
N PRO A 140 3.65 -9.31 -17.36
CA PRO A 140 5.07 -9.64 -17.50
C PRO A 140 5.95 -8.48 -17.05
N VAL A 141 6.98 -8.78 -16.25
CA VAL A 141 7.85 -7.75 -15.61
C VAL A 141 8.59 -6.88 -16.64
N TYR A 142 8.90 -7.40 -17.84
CA TYR A 142 9.53 -6.61 -18.91
C TYR A 142 8.62 -5.52 -19.53
N ARG A 143 7.39 -5.39 -19.06
CA ARG A 143 6.44 -4.33 -19.47
C ARG A 143 6.16 -3.32 -18.36
N LEU A 144 6.91 -3.38 -17.28
CA LEU A 144 6.93 -2.40 -16.22
C LEU A 144 8.07 -1.42 -16.44
#